data_981f8118fd7ad909a40ca2896844216f
#
_entry.id   981f8118fd7ad909a40ca2896844216f
#
_cell.length_a   1.000
_cell.length_b   1.000
_cell.length_c   1.000
_cell.angle_alpha   90.00
_cell.angle_beta   90.00
_cell.angle_gamma   90.00
#
_symmetry.space_group_name_H-M   'P 1'
#
loop_
_entity.id
_entity.type
_entity.pdbx_description
1 polymer ?
#
loop_
_entity_poly.entity_id
_entity_poly.type
_entity_poly.pdbx_seq_one_letter_code
_entity_poly.pdbx_strand_id
1 'polypeptide(L)'
;MIGYENRILRAEDFKDDKKDAGEIGAGHTVTALYEIIPTGVDARIAGVESLKYQTTEVKREAFATNELMTVKLRYKPPSEDVSKLVAHTVLDSNASISRASNNLKFSAAVAQFGMLLRDSKFKANSGYENCLALAREGKGEDLEGYRSEFISLVERSGTLARRED
;
A
#
# COMPACT_ATOMS: atom_id res chain seq x y z
N MET A 1 2.08 0.98 6.30
CA MET A 1 2.38 0.94 4.86
C MET A 1 3.03 -0.40 4.53
N ILE A 2 2.76 -0.96 3.36
CA ILE A 2 3.34 -2.24 2.92
C ILE A 2 4.61 -1.93 2.11
N GLY A 3 5.69 -2.64 2.42
CA GLY A 3 6.94 -2.55 1.69
C GLY A 3 7.99 -1.70 2.39
N TYR A 4 8.58 -0.77 1.68
CA TYR A 4 9.75 -0.03 2.10
C TYR A 4 9.39 1.41 2.48
N GLU A 5 9.62 1.77 3.73
CA GLU A 5 9.39 3.12 4.22
C GLU A 5 10.70 3.92 4.14
N ASN A 6 10.78 4.76 3.12
CA ASN A 6 11.86 5.71 2.95
C ASN A 6 11.27 7.12 2.99
N ARG A 7 11.87 8.03 3.75
CA ARG A 7 11.44 9.44 3.89
C ARG A 7 10.05 9.61 4.51
N ILE A 8 9.82 9.01 5.68
CA ILE A 8 8.61 9.26 6.45
C ILE A 8 8.66 10.69 7.00
N LEU A 9 7.65 11.50 6.66
CA LEU A 9 7.42 12.77 7.31
C LEU A 9 6.72 12.58 8.67
N ARG A 10 7.13 13.35 9.65
CA ARG A 10 6.43 13.40 10.94
C ARG A 10 5.04 14.01 10.75
N ALA A 11 4.06 13.60 11.54
CA ALA A 11 2.69 14.11 11.42
C ALA A 11 2.60 15.64 11.57
N GLU A 12 3.47 16.22 12.39
CA GLU A 12 3.59 17.67 12.62
C GLU A 12 4.12 18.41 11.38
N ASP A 13 4.99 17.77 10.59
CA ASP A 13 5.59 18.35 9.39
C ASP A 13 4.64 18.33 8.17
N PHE A 14 3.53 17.61 8.26
CA PHE A 14 2.59 17.47 7.14
C PHE A 14 2.00 18.80 6.64
N LYS A 15 1.91 19.79 7.50
CA LYS A 15 1.40 21.13 7.17
C LYS A 15 2.48 22.18 6.93
N ASP A 16 3.75 21.82 7.10
CA ASP A 16 4.88 22.74 6.95
C ASP A 16 5.36 22.77 5.51
N ASP A 17 5.02 23.85 4.79
CA ASP A 17 5.40 24.03 3.38
C ASP A 17 6.92 24.20 3.15
N LYS A 18 7.72 24.35 4.21
CA LYS A 18 9.19 24.41 4.14
C LYS A 18 9.83 23.04 4.19
N LYS A 19 9.07 22.01 4.57
CA LYS A 19 9.57 20.64 4.62
C LYS A 19 9.59 20.04 3.23
N ASP A 20 10.75 19.49 2.90
CA ASP A 20 10.94 18.73 1.68
C ASP A 20 10.25 17.36 1.78
N ALA A 21 9.55 16.99 0.73
CA ALA A 21 8.91 15.68 0.60
C ALA A 21 9.51 14.94 -0.60
N GLY A 22 8.70 14.30 -1.41
CA GLY A 22 9.17 13.68 -2.66
C GLY A 22 8.73 14.48 -3.87
N GLU A 23 9.54 14.53 -4.91
CA GLU A 23 9.16 15.10 -6.19
C GLU A 23 8.48 14.03 -7.04
N ILE A 24 7.46 14.46 -7.81
CA ILE A 24 6.83 13.64 -8.84
C ILE A 24 6.97 14.38 -10.15
N GLY A 25 7.69 13.79 -11.09
CA GLY A 25 7.84 14.35 -12.44
C GLY A 25 6.53 14.32 -13.23
N ALA A 26 6.41 15.18 -14.22
CA ALA A 26 5.24 15.20 -15.10
C ALA A 26 5.04 13.84 -15.79
N GLY A 27 3.81 13.34 -15.76
CA GLY A 27 3.46 12.03 -16.32
C GLY A 27 3.82 10.81 -15.47
N HIS A 28 4.46 11.01 -14.31
CA HIS A 28 4.79 9.91 -13.40
C HIS A 28 3.67 9.65 -12.39
N THR A 29 3.60 8.43 -11.92
CA THR A 29 2.69 8.00 -10.86
C THR A 29 3.45 7.27 -9.76
N VAL A 30 2.98 7.39 -8.53
CA VAL A 30 3.51 6.65 -7.37
C VAL A 30 2.38 5.88 -6.73
N THR A 31 2.63 4.62 -6.40
CA THR A 31 1.68 3.77 -5.69
C THR A 31 2.19 3.49 -4.28
N ALA A 32 1.37 3.80 -3.28
CA ALA A 32 1.60 3.42 -1.90
C ALA A 32 0.48 2.48 -1.46
N LEU A 33 0.85 1.34 -0.87
CA LEU A 33 -0.09 0.32 -0.40
C LEU A 33 -0.12 0.35 1.14
N TYR A 34 -1.33 0.35 1.68
CA TYR A 34 -1.58 0.31 3.12
C TYR A 34 -2.46 -0.87 3.46
N GLU A 35 -2.05 -1.63 4.47
CA GLU A 35 -2.92 -2.56 5.14
C GLU A 35 -3.73 -1.80 6.19
N ILE A 36 -5.04 -1.98 6.17
CA ILE A 36 -5.96 -1.29 7.06
C ILE A 36 -6.67 -2.33 7.91
N ILE A 37 -6.67 -2.10 9.20
CA ILE A 37 -7.42 -2.89 10.17
C ILE A 37 -8.64 -2.09 10.59
N PRO A 38 -9.85 -2.49 10.18
CA PRO A 38 -11.06 -1.79 10.58
C PRO A 38 -11.27 -1.82 12.09
N THR A 39 -11.93 -0.80 12.61
CA THR A 39 -12.33 -0.74 14.02
C THR A 39 -13.22 -1.91 14.38
N GLY A 40 -12.95 -2.56 15.52
CA GLY A 40 -13.69 -3.73 15.99
C GLY A 40 -13.14 -5.08 15.52
N VAL A 41 -12.11 -5.08 14.66
CA VAL A 41 -11.38 -6.29 14.33
C VAL A 41 -10.27 -6.49 15.35
N ASP A 42 -10.29 -7.63 16.03
CA ASP A 42 -9.23 -8.01 16.99
C ASP A 42 -7.98 -8.42 16.20
N ALA A 43 -7.17 -7.43 15.84
CA ALA A 43 -5.89 -7.67 15.20
C ALA A 43 -4.78 -7.44 16.22
N ARG A 44 -4.13 -8.50 16.62
CA ARG A 44 -2.91 -8.42 17.42
C ARG A 44 -1.77 -7.90 16.54
N ILE A 45 -1.50 -6.61 16.65
CA ILE A 45 -0.29 -6.03 16.05
C ILE A 45 0.87 -6.43 16.96
N ALA A 46 1.69 -7.34 16.49
CA ALA A 46 2.86 -7.80 17.27
C ALA A 46 3.77 -6.60 17.59
N GLY A 47 4.04 -6.41 18.89
CA GLY A 47 4.95 -5.37 19.38
C GLY A 47 4.31 -4.04 19.78
N VAL A 48 2.98 -3.93 19.77
CA VAL A 48 2.29 -2.77 20.34
C VAL A 48 1.68 -3.15 21.68
N GLU A 49 2.25 -2.64 22.76
CA GLU A 49 1.65 -2.74 24.10
C GLU A 49 0.54 -1.70 24.24
N SER A 50 -0.51 -2.05 24.98
CA SER A 50 -1.56 -1.10 25.32
C SER A 50 -0.98 0.04 26.17
N LEU A 51 -1.38 1.26 25.86
CA LEU A 51 -0.94 2.43 26.63
C LEU A 51 -1.50 2.36 28.08
N LYS A 52 -0.61 2.46 29.06
CA LYS A 52 -0.96 2.30 30.49
C LYS A 52 -1.95 3.35 31.01
N TYR A 53 -1.91 4.56 30.45
CA TYR A 53 -2.66 5.71 30.93
C TYR A 53 -3.57 6.35 29.87
N GLN A 54 -3.72 5.72 28.72
CA GLN A 54 -4.52 6.27 27.64
C GLN A 54 -5.36 5.15 27.01
N THR A 55 -6.68 5.31 27.06
CA THR A 55 -7.63 4.50 26.29
C THR A 55 -8.04 5.31 25.06
N THR A 56 -7.95 4.69 23.89
CA THR A 56 -8.51 5.29 22.69
C THR A 56 -9.93 4.79 22.53
N GLU A 57 -10.90 5.66 22.78
CA GLU A 57 -12.32 5.37 22.51
C GLU A 57 -12.66 5.86 21.11
N VAL A 58 -13.28 4.97 20.33
CA VAL A 58 -13.84 5.33 19.04
C VAL A 58 -15.16 6.02 19.26
N LYS A 59 -15.34 7.21 18.71
CA LYS A 59 -16.59 7.96 18.82
C LYS A 59 -17.74 7.16 18.20
N ARG A 60 -18.91 7.20 18.82
CA ARG A 60 -20.12 6.47 18.34
C ARG A 60 -20.49 6.84 16.91
N GLU A 61 -20.27 8.08 16.50
CA GLU A 61 -20.55 8.57 15.16
C GLU A 61 -19.71 7.83 14.09
N ALA A 62 -18.51 7.35 14.45
CA ALA A 62 -17.68 6.58 13.55
C ALA A 62 -18.27 5.21 13.18
N PHE A 63 -19.16 4.66 14.01
CA PHE A 63 -19.89 3.42 13.72
C PHE A 63 -21.19 3.65 12.93
N ALA A 64 -21.62 4.91 12.80
CA ALA A 64 -22.83 5.27 12.07
C ALA A 64 -22.59 5.53 10.58
N THR A 65 -21.35 5.52 10.15
CA THR A 65 -20.95 5.73 8.75
C THR A 65 -20.24 4.50 8.21
N ASN A 66 -20.26 4.34 6.90
CA ASN A 66 -19.44 3.33 6.22
C ASN A 66 -18.10 3.92 5.71
N GLU A 67 -17.66 5.03 6.29
CA GLU A 67 -16.35 5.61 5.99
C GLU A 67 -15.25 4.76 6.63
N LEU A 68 -14.34 4.27 5.80
CA LEU A 68 -13.21 3.47 6.25
C LEU A 68 -12.04 4.36 6.69
N MET A 69 -11.74 5.39 5.89
CA MET A 69 -10.65 6.33 6.16
C MET A 69 -10.75 7.57 5.28
N THR A 70 -9.98 8.60 5.63
CA THR A 70 -9.75 9.76 4.76
C THR A 70 -8.28 9.80 4.36
N VAL A 71 -8.02 9.78 3.06
CA VAL A 71 -6.69 9.99 2.48
C VAL A 71 -6.49 11.48 2.25
N LYS A 72 -5.40 12.02 2.78
CA LYS A 72 -5.02 13.43 2.60
C LYS A 72 -3.68 13.51 1.88
N LEU A 73 -3.63 14.24 0.79
CA LEU A 73 -2.43 14.50 0.01
C LEU A 73 -2.17 15.99 -0.01
N ARG A 74 -0.93 16.38 0.22
CA ARG A 74 -0.48 17.76 0.00
C ARG A 74 0.58 17.77 -1.10
N TYR A 75 0.46 18.71 -2.00
CA TYR A 75 1.43 18.89 -3.07
C TYR A 75 1.64 20.37 -3.36
N LYS A 76 2.83 20.72 -3.81
CA LYS A 76 3.13 22.04 -4.37
C LYS A 76 3.19 21.93 -5.89
N PRO A 77 2.41 22.72 -6.62
CA PRO A 77 2.60 22.85 -8.06
C PRO A 77 4.00 23.40 -8.39
N PRO A 78 4.56 23.09 -9.56
CA PRO A 78 5.78 23.76 -10.02
C PRO A 78 5.61 25.27 -9.91
N SER A 79 6.59 25.98 -9.39
CA SER A 79 6.61 27.44 -9.24
C SER A 79 5.67 28.02 -8.17
N GLU A 80 5.08 27.19 -7.29
CA GLU A 80 4.29 27.68 -6.15
C GLU A 80 4.99 27.33 -4.81
N ASP A 81 4.99 28.27 -3.87
CA ASP A 81 5.57 28.05 -2.53
C ASP A 81 4.56 27.50 -1.53
N VAL A 82 3.28 27.60 -1.83
CA VAL A 82 2.17 27.16 -0.96
C VAL A 82 1.60 25.84 -1.44
N SER A 83 1.50 24.88 -0.53
CA SER A 83 0.94 23.57 -0.85
C SER A 83 -0.58 23.59 -0.93
N LYS A 84 -1.12 22.72 -1.78
CA LYS A 84 -2.55 22.43 -1.92
C LYS A 84 -2.90 21.11 -1.25
N LEU A 85 -4.05 21.07 -0.56
CA LEU A 85 -4.57 19.87 0.08
C LEU A 85 -5.64 19.24 -0.80
N VAL A 86 -5.48 17.94 -1.07
CA VAL A 86 -6.53 17.07 -1.60
C VAL A 86 -6.93 16.10 -0.51
N ALA A 87 -8.22 15.99 -0.24
CA ALA A 87 -8.76 15.02 0.71
C ALA A 87 -9.78 14.13 0.01
N HIS A 88 -9.68 12.82 0.22
CA HIS A 88 -10.59 11.84 -0.36
C HIS A 88 -11.04 10.85 0.73
N THR A 89 -12.35 10.75 0.93
CA THR A 89 -12.95 9.78 1.85
C THR A 89 -13.13 8.45 1.12
N VAL A 90 -12.62 7.39 1.72
CA VAL A 90 -12.76 6.02 1.23
C VAL A 90 -13.88 5.34 2.01
N LEU A 91 -14.86 4.82 1.30
CA LEU A 91 -15.95 4.05 1.89
C LEU A 91 -15.62 2.56 1.89
N ASP A 92 -16.07 1.86 2.92
CA ASP A 92 -16.02 0.40 2.94
C ASP A 92 -17.07 -0.15 1.98
N SER A 93 -16.60 -0.74 0.90
CA SER A 93 -17.45 -1.36 -0.12
C SER A 93 -17.47 -2.89 -0.04
N ASN A 94 -16.76 -3.48 0.93
CA ASN A 94 -16.53 -4.93 0.99
C ASN A 94 -16.08 -5.53 -0.35
N ALA A 95 -15.36 -4.75 -1.15
CA ALA A 95 -14.92 -5.17 -2.46
C ALA A 95 -13.78 -6.19 -2.37
N SER A 96 -13.96 -7.31 -3.04
CA SER A 96 -12.91 -8.32 -3.19
C SER A 96 -11.80 -7.81 -4.13
N ILE A 97 -10.58 -8.30 -3.96
CA ILE A 97 -9.44 -8.02 -4.84
C ILE A 97 -9.73 -8.41 -6.30
N SER A 98 -10.60 -9.39 -6.55
CA SER A 98 -11.00 -9.78 -7.89
C SER A 98 -11.69 -8.65 -8.67
N ARG A 99 -12.36 -7.73 -7.97
CA ARG A 99 -13.03 -6.55 -8.53
C ARG A 99 -12.11 -5.32 -8.62
N ALA A 100 -10.90 -5.41 -8.13
CA ALA A 100 -9.94 -4.32 -8.18
C ALA A 100 -9.45 -4.07 -9.63
N SER A 101 -8.94 -2.87 -9.87
CA SER A 101 -8.33 -2.54 -11.15
C SER A 101 -7.09 -3.39 -11.44
N ASN A 102 -6.75 -3.57 -12.71
CA ASN A 102 -5.53 -4.27 -13.11
C ASN A 102 -4.29 -3.63 -12.48
N ASN A 103 -4.25 -2.31 -12.38
CA ASN A 103 -3.13 -1.60 -11.77
C ASN A 103 -3.00 -1.93 -10.27
N LEU A 104 -4.10 -1.98 -9.51
CA LEU A 104 -4.04 -2.33 -8.10
C LEU A 104 -3.60 -3.78 -7.88
N LYS A 105 -4.15 -4.73 -8.66
CA LYS A 105 -3.74 -6.14 -8.63
C LYS A 105 -2.25 -6.29 -8.93
N PHE A 106 -1.78 -5.63 -9.98
CA PHE A 106 -0.37 -5.71 -10.37
C PHE A 106 0.55 -5.08 -9.33
N SER A 107 0.21 -3.91 -8.79
CA SER A 107 0.98 -3.25 -7.73
C SER A 107 1.02 -4.10 -6.45
N ALA A 108 -0.07 -4.77 -6.10
CA ALA A 108 -0.11 -5.70 -4.98
C ALA A 108 0.81 -6.91 -5.22
N ALA A 109 0.84 -7.46 -6.44
CA ALA A 109 1.77 -8.53 -6.80
C ALA A 109 3.23 -8.10 -6.70
N VAL A 110 3.57 -6.88 -7.12
CA VAL A 110 4.92 -6.32 -6.97
C VAL A 110 5.31 -6.19 -5.50
N ALA A 111 4.41 -5.68 -4.65
CA ALA A 111 4.66 -5.58 -3.22
C ALA A 111 4.83 -6.95 -2.57
N GLN A 112 3.98 -7.91 -2.93
CA GLN A 112 4.06 -9.29 -2.47
C GLN A 112 5.39 -9.95 -2.86
N PHE A 113 5.82 -9.79 -4.10
CA PHE A 113 7.10 -10.30 -4.56
C PHE A 113 8.27 -9.72 -3.77
N GLY A 114 8.27 -8.40 -3.53
CA GLY A 114 9.27 -7.76 -2.69
C GLY A 114 9.30 -8.29 -1.24
N MET A 115 8.14 -8.65 -0.68
CA MET A 115 8.06 -9.28 0.65
C MET A 115 8.60 -10.71 0.64
N LEU A 116 8.35 -11.47 -0.43
CA LEU A 116 8.88 -12.83 -0.59
C LEU A 116 10.41 -12.82 -0.70
N LEU A 117 10.97 -11.96 -1.55
CA LEU A 117 12.42 -11.85 -1.74
C LEU A 117 13.18 -11.47 -0.46
N ARG A 118 12.56 -10.69 0.43
CA ARG A 118 13.17 -10.26 1.68
C ARG A 118 12.86 -11.17 2.86
N ASP A 119 12.16 -12.25 2.63
CA ASP A 119 11.64 -13.12 3.68
C ASP A 119 10.92 -12.34 4.80
N SER A 120 10.07 -11.40 4.40
CA SER A 120 9.40 -10.50 5.32
C SER A 120 8.51 -11.25 6.30
N LYS A 121 8.61 -10.92 7.59
CA LYS A 121 7.71 -11.45 8.61
C LYS A 121 6.23 -11.09 8.39
N PHE A 122 5.96 -10.13 7.53
CA PHE A 122 4.61 -9.67 7.16
C PHE A 122 4.08 -10.31 5.87
N LYS A 123 4.83 -11.24 5.26
CA LYS A 123 4.38 -11.93 4.05
C LYS A 123 3.18 -12.87 4.27
N ALA A 124 2.84 -13.16 5.54
CA ALA A 124 1.80 -14.12 5.93
C ALA A 124 1.95 -15.46 5.16
N ASN A 125 0.86 -15.96 4.60
CA ASN A 125 0.84 -17.18 3.79
C ASN A 125 1.07 -16.90 2.30
N SER A 126 1.71 -15.78 1.96
CA SER A 126 2.05 -15.45 0.57
C SER A 126 3.10 -16.41 0.02
N GLY A 127 2.93 -16.78 -1.26
CA GLY A 127 3.87 -17.61 -1.99
C GLY A 127 4.04 -17.11 -3.42
N TYR A 128 5.06 -17.61 -4.10
CA TYR A 128 5.35 -17.23 -5.49
C TYR A 128 4.18 -17.58 -6.44
N GLU A 129 3.44 -18.65 -6.17
CA GLU A 129 2.29 -19.04 -6.98
C GLU A 129 1.15 -18.04 -6.90
N ASN A 130 0.82 -17.59 -5.68
CA ASN A 130 -0.22 -16.58 -5.46
C ASN A 130 0.20 -15.22 -6.05
N CYS A 131 1.46 -14.85 -5.89
CA CYS A 131 2.03 -13.66 -6.48
C CYS A 131 1.93 -13.69 -8.02
N LEU A 132 2.29 -14.81 -8.62
CA LEU A 132 2.22 -15.02 -10.07
C LEU A 132 0.79 -14.94 -10.60
N ALA A 133 -0.16 -15.59 -9.92
CA ALA A 133 -1.57 -15.55 -10.29
C ALA A 133 -2.09 -14.09 -10.28
N LEU A 134 -1.80 -13.34 -9.22
CA LEU A 134 -2.22 -11.95 -9.10
C LEU A 134 -1.56 -11.04 -10.15
N ALA A 135 -0.27 -11.26 -10.44
CA ALA A 135 0.46 -10.51 -11.47
C ALA A 135 -0.13 -10.75 -12.87
N ARG A 136 -0.47 -12.00 -13.19
CA ARG A 136 -1.10 -12.37 -14.47
C ARG A 136 -2.49 -11.76 -14.61
N GLU A 137 -3.31 -11.83 -13.54
CA GLU A 137 -4.64 -11.22 -13.52
C GLU A 137 -4.57 -9.69 -13.67
N GLY A 138 -3.57 -9.06 -13.04
CA GLY A 138 -3.36 -7.62 -13.08
C GLY A 138 -2.56 -7.12 -14.29
N LYS A 139 -2.13 -7.99 -15.20
CA LYS A 139 -1.26 -7.61 -16.31
C LYS A 139 -1.88 -6.53 -17.20
N GLY A 140 -3.16 -6.67 -17.57
CA GLY A 140 -3.83 -5.73 -18.49
C GLY A 140 -3.09 -5.59 -19.81
N GLU A 141 -3.23 -4.43 -20.44
CA GLU A 141 -2.41 -4.04 -21.59
C GLU A 141 -0.97 -3.77 -21.12
N ASP A 142 -0.01 -4.29 -21.84
CA ASP A 142 1.42 -4.22 -21.50
C ASP A 142 2.21 -3.91 -22.76
N LEU A 143 1.99 -2.69 -23.28
CA LEU A 143 2.55 -2.26 -24.56
C LEU A 143 4.08 -2.27 -24.57
N GLU A 144 4.71 -1.94 -23.45
CA GLU A 144 6.16 -1.90 -23.29
C GLU A 144 6.76 -3.22 -22.80
N GLY A 145 5.93 -4.21 -22.43
CA GLY A 145 6.36 -5.52 -21.99
C GLY A 145 6.90 -5.61 -20.56
N TYR A 146 6.93 -4.53 -19.79
CA TYR A 146 7.48 -4.52 -18.43
C TYR A 146 6.74 -5.45 -17.46
N ARG A 147 5.41 -5.57 -17.59
CA ARG A 147 4.64 -6.46 -16.74
C ARG A 147 4.86 -7.92 -17.10
N SER A 148 5.05 -8.22 -18.37
CA SER A 148 5.44 -9.56 -18.85
C SER A 148 6.82 -9.96 -18.36
N GLU A 149 7.76 -9.04 -18.35
CA GLU A 149 9.11 -9.25 -17.81
C GLU A 149 9.06 -9.53 -16.31
N PHE A 150 8.30 -8.73 -15.55
CA PHE A 150 8.07 -8.96 -14.13
C PHE A 150 7.48 -10.35 -13.84
N ILE A 151 6.46 -10.76 -14.59
CA ILE A 151 5.85 -12.10 -14.47
C ILE A 151 6.90 -13.19 -14.66
N SER A 152 7.75 -13.07 -15.69
CA SER A 152 8.85 -14.01 -15.95
C SER A 152 9.86 -14.04 -14.81
N LEU A 153 10.14 -12.89 -14.19
CA LEU A 153 11.00 -12.80 -13.03
C LEU A 153 10.43 -13.54 -11.82
N VAL A 154 9.14 -13.37 -11.53
CA VAL A 154 8.45 -14.09 -10.44
C VAL A 154 8.48 -15.61 -10.67
N GLU A 155 8.23 -16.07 -11.90
CA GLU A 155 8.28 -17.50 -12.26
C GLU A 155 9.66 -18.11 -12.01
N ARG A 156 10.71 -17.43 -12.48
CA ARG A 156 12.11 -17.87 -12.29
C ARG A 156 12.47 -17.94 -10.82
N SER A 157 12.11 -16.90 -10.05
CA SER A 157 12.38 -16.84 -8.60
C SER A 157 11.68 -17.98 -7.85
N GLY A 158 10.41 -18.25 -8.16
CA GLY A 158 9.68 -19.38 -7.57
C GLY A 158 10.26 -20.75 -7.93
N THR A 159 10.87 -20.87 -9.11
CA THR A 159 11.55 -22.11 -9.52
C THR A 159 12.87 -22.29 -8.76
N LEU A 160 13.62 -21.22 -8.52
CA LEU A 160 14.87 -21.25 -7.75
C LEU A 160 14.60 -21.57 -6.28
N ALA A 161 13.63 -20.90 -5.66
CA ALA A 161 13.26 -21.13 -4.26
C ALA A 161 12.89 -22.61 -3.97
N ARG A 162 12.20 -23.27 -4.91
CA ARG A 162 11.84 -24.72 -4.77
C ARG A 162 13.04 -25.68 -4.89
N ARG A 163 14.19 -25.24 -5.36
CA ARG A 163 15.39 -26.07 -5.49
C ARG A 163 16.27 -26.02 -4.25
N GLU A 164 16.02 -25.06 -3.38
CA GLU A 164 16.78 -24.87 -2.13
C GLU A 164 16.09 -25.55 -0.94
N ASP A 165 14.80 -25.94 -1.08
CA ASP A 165 14.05 -26.78 -0.12
C ASP A 165 14.24 -28.28 -0.45
#